data_6937e7c3c2c4384eedc282a2b77e8b0e
#
_entry.id   6937e7c3c2c4384eedc282a2b77e8b0e
#
_cell.length_a   1.000
_cell.length_b   1.000
_cell.length_c   1.000
_cell.angle_alpha   90.00
_cell.angle_beta   90.00
_cell.angle_gamma   90.00
#
_symmetry.space_group_name_H-M   'P 1'
#
loop_
_entity.id
_entity.type
_entity.pdbx_description
1 polymer ?
#
loop_
_entity_poly.entity_id
_entity_poly.type
_entity_poly.pdbx_seq_one_letter_code
_entity_poly.pdbx_strand_id
1 'polypeptide(L)'
;MLAGDAAGFIDPVFSSGVFLAVLAGEQAADALQVVLDKPAKRRKLFASYERHINKAMDVYLRFVDAWYSKEFIEVFLHPQDLFQIPPAVNAVLGGNVGDSFAIKWRMWIFYLLVRLQKYIPLCPRRTLVPKKEKAPAEERPAEALEAVS
;
A
#
# COMPACT_ATOMS: atom_id res chain seq x y z
N MET A 1 19.26 -10.29 -15.08
CA MET A 1 18.59 -9.03 -14.69
C MET A 1 17.18 -9.06 -15.25
N LEU A 2 16.20 -8.85 -14.42
CA LEU A 2 14.77 -8.80 -14.76
C LEU A 2 14.25 -7.41 -14.44
N ALA A 3 13.25 -6.91 -15.16
CA ALA A 3 12.63 -5.61 -14.94
C ALA A 3 11.11 -5.70 -15.07
N GLY A 4 10.39 -4.76 -14.46
CA GLY A 4 8.92 -4.77 -14.43
C GLY A 4 8.35 -6.01 -13.78
N ASP A 5 7.20 -6.47 -14.23
CA ASP A 5 6.48 -7.64 -13.67
C ASP A 5 7.29 -8.94 -13.76
N ALA A 6 8.24 -9.03 -14.69
CA ALA A 6 9.17 -10.15 -14.76
C ALA A 6 10.14 -10.21 -13.56
N ALA A 7 10.41 -9.08 -12.91
CA ALA A 7 11.22 -9.02 -11.69
C ALA A 7 10.42 -9.36 -10.44
N GLY A 8 9.11 -9.08 -10.45
CA GLY A 8 8.18 -9.36 -9.36
C GLY A 8 6.88 -8.60 -9.53
N PHE A 9 5.80 -9.17 -9.06
CA PHE A 9 4.48 -8.58 -9.09
C PHE A 9 4.02 -8.22 -7.68
N ILE A 10 3.40 -7.06 -7.54
CA ILE A 10 2.81 -6.59 -6.29
C ILE A 10 1.32 -6.33 -6.52
N ASP A 11 0.51 -6.70 -5.53
CA ASP A 11 -0.94 -6.47 -5.52
C ASP A 11 -1.27 -5.00 -5.88
N PRO A 12 -2.23 -4.76 -6.80
CA PRO A 12 -2.52 -3.44 -7.35
C PRO A 12 -3.22 -2.47 -6.40
N VAL A 13 -3.38 -2.79 -5.12
CA VAL A 13 -4.09 -1.96 -4.12
C VAL A 13 -3.64 -0.50 -4.16
N PHE A 14 -2.35 -0.25 -4.33
CA PHE A 14 -1.79 1.11 -4.37
C PHE A 14 -1.35 1.55 -5.76
N SER A 15 -1.67 0.79 -6.81
CA SER A 15 -1.25 1.06 -8.20
C SER A 15 0.27 1.25 -8.37
N SER A 16 1.07 0.66 -7.47
CA SER A 16 2.52 0.83 -7.42
C SER A 16 3.28 0.02 -8.50
N GLY A 17 2.62 -0.95 -9.15
CA GLY A 17 3.24 -1.81 -10.15
C GLY A 17 3.82 -1.03 -11.33
N VAL A 18 3.07 -0.08 -11.88
CA VAL A 18 3.52 0.78 -12.99
C VAL A 18 4.74 1.62 -12.59
N PHE A 19 4.69 2.23 -11.40
CA PHE A 19 5.83 3.00 -10.87
C PHE A 19 7.09 2.12 -10.75
N LEU A 20 6.95 0.95 -10.16
CA LEU A 20 8.07 0.01 -10.00
C LEU A 20 8.60 -0.50 -11.34
N ALA A 21 7.73 -0.74 -12.32
CA ALA A 21 8.13 -1.15 -13.66
C ALA A 21 8.94 -0.07 -14.38
N VAL A 22 8.50 1.20 -14.30
CA VAL A 22 9.21 2.35 -14.88
C VAL A 22 10.56 2.55 -14.17
N LEU A 23 10.58 2.56 -12.85
CA LEU A 23 11.80 2.68 -12.04
C LEU A 23 12.81 1.56 -12.38
N ALA A 24 12.33 0.33 -12.50
CA ALA A 24 13.16 -0.82 -12.85
C ALA A 24 13.71 -0.70 -14.28
N GLY A 25 12.89 -0.25 -15.23
CA GLY A 25 13.29 -0.02 -16.61
C GLY A 25 14.39 1.04 -16.76
N GLU A 26 14.20 2.19 -16.11
CA GLU A 26 15.18 3.28 -16.08
C GLU A 26 16.53 2.82 -15.52
N GLN A 27 16.51 2.24 -14.32
CA GLN A 27 17.75 1.77 -13.67
C GLN A 27 18.42 0.61 -14.41
N ALA A 28 17.63 -0.25 -15.07
CA ALA A 28 18.15 -1.31 -15.90
C ALA A 28 18.89 -0.73 -17.14
N ALA A 29 18.30 0.27 -17.79
CA ALA A 29 18.90 0.95 -18.93
C ALA A 29 20.22 1.62 -18.54
N ASP A 30 20.25 2.36 -17.43
CA ASP A 30 21.46 3.01 -16.91
C ASP A 30 22.56 1.99 -16.61
N ALA A 31 22.22 0.88 -15.95
CA ALA A 31 23.17 -0.17 -15.65
C ALA A 31 23.72 -0.84 -16.92
N LEU A 32 22.87 -1.09 -17.91
CA LEU A 32 23.27 -1.68 -19.20
C LEU A 32 24.18 -0.76 -19.99
N GLN A 33 23.86 0.53 -20.05
CA GLN A 33 24.70 1.51 -20.76
C GLN A 33 26.14 1.50 -20.22
N VAL A 34 26.28 1.54 -18.88
CA VAL A 34 27.63 1.49 -18.28
C VAL A 34 28.31 0.14 -18.49
N VAL A 35 27.56 -0.96 -18.54
CA VAL A 35 28.14 -2.31 -18.78
C VAL A 35 28.63 -2.47 -20.23
N LEU A 36 27.94 -1.88 -21.19
CA LEU A 36 28.37 -1.90 -22.59
C LEU A 36 29.76 -1.24 -22.76
N ASP A 37 29.96 -0.10 -22.07
CA ASP A 37 31.24 0.60 -22.10
C ASP A 37 32.33 -0.08 -21.25
N LYS A 38 31.94 -0.69 -20.11
CA LYS A 38 32.83 -1.25 -19.09
C LYS A 38 32.36 -2.63 -18.62
N PRO A 39 32.53 -3.70 -19.44
CA PRO A 39 32.00 -5.04 -19.11
C PRO A 39 32.50 -5.63 -17.81
N ALA A 40 33.69 -5.26 -17.35
CA ALA A 40 34.25 -5.70 -16.07
C ALA A 40 33.41 -5.29 -14.85
N LYS A 41 32.56 -4.25 -14.98
CA LYS A 41 31.68 -3.77 -13.90
C LYS A 41 30.32 -4.48 -13.85
N ARG A 42 30.01 -5.36 -14.79
CA ARG A 42 28.70 -6.02 -14.96
C ARG A 42 28.17 -6.60 -13.66
N ARG A 43 28.93 -7.45 -13.00
CA ARG A 43 28.49 -8.15 -11.76
C ARG A 43 28.11 -7.16 -10.67
N LYS A 44 28.90 -6.12 -10.45
CA LYS A 44 28.67 -5.10 -9.41
C LYS A 44 27.44 -4.27 -9.72
N LEU A 45 27.27 -3.84 -10.97
CA LEU A 45 26.14 -2.99 -11.37
C LEU A 45 24.82 -3.75 -11.32
N PHE A 46 24.80 -4.99 -11.80
CA PHE A 46 23.57 -5.80 -11.74
C PHE A 46 23.18 -6.15 -10.29
N ALA A 47 24.14 -6.48 -9.43
CA ALA A 47 23.85 -6.71 -8.03
C ALA A 47 23.38 -5.43 -7.29
N SER A 48 23.86 -4.25 -7.71
CA SER A 48 23.39 -2.97 -7.18
C SER A 48 21.94 -2.69 -7.61
N TYR A 49 21.64 -2.90 -8.89
CA TYR A 49 20.31 -2.78 -9.46
C TYR A 49 19.30 -3.69 -8.72
N GLU A 50 19.60 -4.99 -8.65
CA GLU A 50 18.71 -5.96 -7.98
C GLU A 50 18.42 -5.58 -6.53
N ARG A 51 19.44 -5.16 -5.79
CA ARG A 51 19.31 -4.73 -4.41
C ARG A 51 18.40 -3.49 -4.28
N HIS A 52 18.53 -2.55 -5.21
CA HIS A 52 17.74 -1.32 -5.19
C HIS A 52 16.27 -1.59 -5.51
N ILE A 53 16.00 -2.38 -6.54
CA ILE A 53 14.64 -2.74 -6.91
C ILE A 53 13.97 -3.59 -5.84
N ASN A 54 14.65 -4.61 -5.30
CA ASN A 54 14.10 -5.42 -4.21
C ASN A 54 13.78 -4.58 -2.99
N LYS A 55 14.64 -3.62 -2.63
CA LYS A 55 14.37 -2.70 -1.52
C LYS A 55 13.14 -1.82 -1.77
N ALA A 56 12.94 -1.34 -2.99
CA ALA A 56 11.74 -0.59 -3.35
C ALA A 56 10.49 -1.49 -3.27
N MET A 57 10.55 -2.70 -3.79
CA MET A 57 9.47 -3.68 -3.72
C MET A 57 9.11 -4.03 -2.27
N ASP A 58 10.10 -4.25 -1.38
CA ASP A 58 9.88 -4.55 0.02
C ASP A 58 9.08 -3.46 0.76
N VAL A 59 9.30 -2.19 0.39
CA VAL A 59 8.53 -1.08 0.97
C VAL A 59 7.04 -1.23 0.64
N TYR A 60 6.71 -1.48 -0.62
CA TYR A 60 5.31 -1.63 -1.05
C TYR A 60 4.69 -2.95 -0.55
N LEU A 61 5.44 -4.05 -0.53
CA LEU A 61 4.96 -5.33 0.02
C LEU A 61 4.56 -5.17 1.49
N ARG A 62 5.32 -4.46 2.30
CA ARG A 62 4.95 -4.17 3.69
C ARG A 62 3.66 -3.36 3.81
N PHE A 63 3.42 -2.43 2.86
CA PHE A 63 2.17 -1.70 2.81
C PHE A 63 1.00 -2.59 2.45
N VAL A 64 1.16 -3.46 1.45
CA VAL A 64 0.13 -4.40 1.00
C VAL A 64 -0.20 -5.37 2.14
N ASP A 65 0.80 -5.98 2.77
CA ASP A 65 0.60 -6.89 3.90
C ASP A 65 -0.14 -6.21 5.06
N ALA A 66 0.23 -4.97 5.36
CA ALA A 66 -0.41 -4.20 6.42
C ALA A 66 -1.84 -3.78 6.05
N TRP A 67 -2.11 -3.48 4.77
CA TRP A 67 -3.42 -3.04 4.27
C TRP A 67 -4.54 -4.04 4.57
N TYR A 68 -4.26 -5.33 4.50
CA TYR A 68 -5.24 -6.37 4.81
C TYR A 68 -5.52 -6.53 6.31
N SER A 69 -4.83 -5.78 7.18
CA SER A 69 -5.14 -5.74 8.60
C SER A 69 -6.19 -4.66 8.92
N LYS A 70 -7.14 -5.02 9.80
CA LYS A 70 -8.17 -4.08 10.26
C LYS A 70 -7.54 -2.85 10.95
N GLU A 71 -6.53 -3.09 11.74
CA GLU A 71 -5.80 -2.08 12.51
C GLU A 71 -5.13 -1.05 11.60
N PHE A 72 -4.58 -1.49 10.48
CA PHE A 72 -4.00 -0.59 9.48
C PHE A 72 -5.07 0.35 8.91
N ILE A 73 -6.21 -0.21 8.49
CA ILE A 73 -7.32 0.58 7.94
C ILE A 73 -7.84 1.59 8.95
N GLU A 74 -7.98 1.19 10.22
CA GLU A 74 -8.44 2.07 11.30
C GLU A 74 -7.49 3.25 11.51
N VAL A 75 -6.18 3.00 11.55
CA VAL A 75 -5.15 4.04 11.70
C VAL A 75 -5.02 4.89 10.43
N PHE A 76 -5.05 4.27 9.25
CA PHE A 76 -4.89 4.94 7.97
C PHE A 76 -6.06 5.88 7.64
N LEU A 77 -7.30 5.47 7.94
CA LEU A 77 -8.52 6.27 7.71
C LEU A 77 -8.80 7.28 8.83
N HIS A 78 -8.00 7.30 9.88
CA HIS A 78 -8.11 8.29 10.94
C HIS A 78 -6.86 9.19 10.92
N PRO A 79 -6.78 10.13 9.98
CA PRO A 79 -5.63 10.99 9.81
C PRO A 79 -5.53 11.92 11.02
N GLN A 80 -4.67 11.57 11.94
CA GLN A 80 -4.20 12.51 12.95
C GLN A 80 -2.90 13.09 12.43
N ASP A 81 -2.76 14.42 12.50
CA ASP A 81 -1.52 15.14 12.13
C ASP A 81 -0.35 14.82 13.07
N LEU A 82 -0.45 13.69 13.76
CA LEU A 82 0.53 13.21 14.70
C LEU A 82 1.83 12.91 13.96
N PHE A 83 2.89 13.63 14.29
CA PHE A 83 4.25 13.47 13.74
C PHE A 83 4.36 13.58 12.21
N GLN A 84 3.42 14.23 11.52
CA GLN A 84 3.40 14.33 10.06
C GLN A 84 3.42 12.94 9.37
N ILE A 85 2.71 11.98 9.94
CA ILE A 85 2.57 10.62 9.38
C ILE A 85 1.87 10.66 8.02
N PRO A 86 0.71 11.35 7.82
CA PRO A 86 0.03 11.38 6.54
C PRO A 86 0.93 11.86 5.38
N PRO A 87 1.69 12.96 5.50
CA PRO A 87 2.65 13.35 4.47
C PRO A 87 3.72 12.30 4.18
N ALA A 88 4.20 11.58 5.19
CA ALA A 88 5.20 10.53 4.99
C ALA A 88 4.63 9.32 4.25
N VAL A 89 3.40 8.90 4.59
CA VAL A 89 2.69 7.83 3.88
C VAL A 89 2.45 8.23 2.43
N ASN A 90 1.94 9.45 2.18
CA ASN A 90 1.70 9.95 0.84
C ASN A 90 3.00 10.05 0.02
N ALA A 91 4.11 10.46 0.64
CA ALA A 91 5.42 10.50 -0.02
C ALA A 91 5.86 9.10 -0.48
N VAL A 92 5.67 8.08 0.37
CA VAL A 92 6.00 6.68 -0.01
C VAL A 92 5.07 6.17 -1.10
N LEU A 93 3.76 6.39 -0.99
CA LEU A 93 2.79 6.01 -2.02
C LEU A 93 3.04 6.75 -3.35
N GLY A 94 3.51 8.00 -3.30
CA GLY A 94 3.93 8.79 -4.46
C GLY A 94 5.31 8.41 -5.02
N GLY A 95 5.91 7.30 -4.59
CA GLY A 95 7.16 6.80 -5.15
C GLY A 95 8.43 7.23 -4.42
N ASN A 96 8.32 7.99 -3.33
CA ASN A 96 9.50 8.36 -2.53
C ASN A 96 9.93 7.19 -1.63
N VAL A 97 10.49 6.16 -2.23
CA VAL A 97 11.08 4.99 -1.56
C VAL A 97 12.53 5.24 -1.12
N GLY A 98 12.98 6.49 -1.19
CA GLY A 98 14.34 6.92 -0.94
C GLY A 98 14.81 6.74 0.52
N ASP A 99 16.11 6.99 0.72
CA ASP A 99 16.79 6.75 1.99
C ASP A 99 16.61 7.89 3.03
N SER A 100 15.61 8.76 2.87
CA SER A 100 15.36 9.84 3.82
C SER A 100 15.08 9.29 5.22
N PHE A 101 15.96 9.59 6.17
CA PHE A 101 15.78 9.23 7.57
C PHE A 101 14.44 9.77 8.11
N ALA A 102 14.05 10.96 7.67
CA ALA A 102 12.80 11.60 8.09
C ALA A 102 11.55 10.81 7.68
N ILE A 103 11.56 10.14 6.53
CA ILE A 103 10.47 9.27 6.08
C ILE A 103 10.53 7.93 6.84
N LYS A 104 11.71 7.34 6.96
CA LYS A 104 11.89 6.02 7.59
C LYS A 104 11.40 5.97 9.03
N TRP A 105 11.77 6.96 9.86
CA TRP A 105 11.36 6.97 11.26
C TRP A 105 9.84 7.25 11.42
N ARG A 106 9.25 8.10 10.55
CA ARG A 106 7.80 8.33 10.54
C ARG A 106 7.04 7.07 10.13
N MET A 107 7.54 6.37 9.13
CA MET A 107 6.96 5.08 8.73
C MET A 107 7.09 4.03 9.83
N TRP A 108 8.21 4.02 10.55
CA TRP A 108 8.38 3.15 11.71
C TRP A 108 7.34 3.46 12.80
N ILE A 109 7.11 4.75 13.13
CA ILE A 109 6.06 5.17 14.07
C ILE A 109 4.68 4.74 13.55
N PHE A 110 4.40 4.93 12.26
CA PHE A 110 3.13 4.52 11.67
C PHE A 110 2.88 3.02 11.90
N TYR A 111 3.83 2.16 11.56
CA TYR A 111 3.70 0.72 11.80
C TYR A 111 3.64 0.35 13.28
N LEU A 112 4.32 1.11 14.15
CA LEU A 112 4.20 0.95 15.59
C LEU A 112 2.77 1.26 16.07
N LEU A 113 2.16 2.35 15.59
CA LEU A 113 0.77 2.69 15.90
C LEU A 113 -0.21 1.62 15.41
N VAL A 114 -0.03 1.13 14.19
CA VAL A 114 -0.82 0.01 13.66
C VAL A 114 -0.70 -1.22 14.58
N ARG A 115 0.51 -1.54 15.04
CA ARG A 115 0.73 -2.66 15.96
C ARG A 115 0.10 -2.41 17.33
N LEU A 116 0.18 -1.19 17.88
CA LEU A 116 -0.41 -0.84 19.16
C LEU A 116 -1.94 -0.81 19.09
N GLN A 117 -2.53 -0.42 17.96
CA GLN A 117 -3.98 -0.42 17.73
C GLN A 117 -4.61 -1.81 17.97
N LYS A 118 -3.84 -2.88 17.79
CA LYS A 118 -4.29 -4.24 18.07
C LYS A 118 -4.59 -4.48 19.55
N TYR A 119 -3.80 -3.85 20.43
CA TYR A 119 -3.87 -4.06 21.88
C TYR A 119 -4.61 -2.92 22.60
N ILE A 120 -4.40 -1.70 22.14
CA ILE A 120 -4.97 -0.48 22.72
C ILE A 120 -5.74 0.25 21.61
N PRO A 121 -7.06 0.46 21.73
CA PRO A 121 -7.82 1.18 20.72
C PRO A 121 -7.45 2.66 20.71
N LEU A 122 -6.40 3.01 19.97
CA LEU A 122 -5.93 4.39 19.79
C LEU A 122 -6.86 5.16 18.83
N CYS A 123 -7.40 4.46 17.84
CA CYS A 123 -8.36 4.99 16.89
C CYS A 123 -9.71 4.29 17.02
N PRO A 124 -10.83 4.97 16.67
CA PRO A 124 -12.15 4.37 16.72
C PRO A 124 -12.20 3.08 15.89
N ARG A 125 -12.63 1.97 16.50
CA ARG A 125 -12.81 0.70 15.81
C ARG A 125 -13.93 0.83 14.78
N ARG A 126 -13.63 0.62 13.51
CA ARG A 126 -14.62 0.62 12.43
C ARG A 126 -15.09 -0.80 12.15
N THR A 127 -16.40 -0.95 12.06
CA THR A 127 -17.00 -2.20 11.57
C THR A 127 -17.03 -2.12 10.04
N LEU A 128 -16.14 -2.85 9.36
CA LEU A 128 -16.07 -2.90 7.90
C LEU A 128 -17.22 -3.71 7.28
N VAL A 129 -18.03 -4.37 8.10
CA VAL A 129 -19.24 -5.06 7.64
C VAL A 129 -20.35 -4.03 7.56
N PRO A 130 -20.97 -3.80 6.39
CA PRO A 130 -22.14 -2.94 6.29
C PRO A 130 -23.20 -3.51 7.22
N LYS A 131 -23.68 -2.69 8.17
CA LYS A 131 -24.83 -3.01 9.00
C LYS A 131 -25.97 -3.30 8.01
N LYS A 132 -26.45 -4.55 7.96
CA LYS A 132 -27.65 -4.86 7.18
C LYS A 132 -28.74 -3.91 7.69
N GLU A 133 -29.01 -2.90 6.90
CA GLU A 133 -30.18 -2.06 7.12
C GLU A 133 -31.37 -3.01 7.10
N LYS A 134 -32.10 -3.12 8.23
CA LYS A 134 -33.35 -3.87 8.25
C LYS A 134 -34.21 -3.19 7.20
N ALA A 135 -34.51 -3.93 6.13
CA ALA A 135 -35.50 -3.48 5.16
C ALA A 135 -36.72 -2.99 5.95
N PRO A 136 -37.25 -1.80 5.65
CA PRO A 136 -38.48 -1.32 6.27
C PRO A 136 -39.51 -2.43 6.10
N ALA A 137 -40.19 -2.79 7.19
CA ALA A 137 -41.25 -3.78 7.17
C ALA A 137 -42.23 -3.32 6.08
N GLU A 138 -42.37 -4.14 5.05
CA GLU A 138 -43.34 -3.94 3.96
C GLU A 138 -44.70 -3.95 4.62
N GLU A 139 -45.28 -2.76 4.88
CA GLU A 139 -46.68 -2.61 5.24
C GLU A 139 -47.49 -3.19 4.07
N ARG A 140 -47.95 -4.43 4.23
CA ARG A 140 -48.95 -5.02 3.33
C ARG A 140 -50.18 -4.15 3.42
N PRO A 141 -50.64 -3.52 2.34
CA PRO A 141 -51.91 -2.84 2.37
C PRO A 141 -53.03 -3.87 2.58
N ALA A 142 -53.73 -3.70 3.70
CA ALA A 142 -54.90 -4.53 4.12
C ALA A 142 -56.16 -4.30 3.29
N GLU A 143 -56.03 -3.69 2.12
CA GLU A 143 -57.21 -3.23 1.34
C GLU A 143 -57.55 -4.07 0.09
N ALA A 144 -57.05 -5.32 -0.01
CA ALA A 144 -57.38 -6.14 -1.19
C ALA A 144 -58.37 -7.30 -0.92
N LEU A 145 -59.10 -7.28 0.19
CA LEU A 145 -60.01 -8.40 0.56
C LEU A 145 -61.52 -8.02 0.61
N GLU A 146 -61.90 -6.81 0.23
CA GLU A 146 -63.33 -6.42 0.23
C GLU A 146 -63.97 -6.14 -1.14
N ALA A 147 -63.33 -6.55 -2.23
CA ALA A 147 -63.83 -6.30 -3.57
C ALA A 147 -64.30 -7.57 -4.31
N VAL A 148 -64.64 -8.65 -3.61
CA VAL A 148 -65.31 -9.84 -4.22
C VAL A 148 -66.38 -10.36 -3.25
N SER A 149 -67.51 -9.70 -3.23
CA SER A 149 -68.81 -10.24 -2.79
C SER A 149 -69.89 -9.64 -3.65
#